data_c69d7f6dea6a51fb99e989458a64fa95
#
_entry.id   c69d7f6dea6a51fb99e989458a64fa95
#
_cell.length_a   1.000
_cell.length_b   1.000
_cell.length_c   1.000
_cell.angle_alpha   90.00
_cell.angle_beta   90.00
_cell.angle_gamma   90.00
#
_symmetry.space_group_name_H-M   'P 1'
#
loop_
_entity.id
_entity.type
_entity.pdbx_description
1 polymer ?
#
loop_
_entity_poly.entity_id
_entity_poly.type
_entity_poly.pdbx_seq_one_letter_code
_entity_poly.pdbx_strand_id
1 'polypeptide(L)'
;EICACLVGSEMCIRDSFPEAVGTVVPQQKRERTGAVVLIRPFCICEVQKGGAMPKKTIQLSDHFTYSRLLRFVLPCIGTMLFTSVYGIVDGLCVSNFVGKTAFAAVNLIMPLPQLLGTVGFMLGTGGSAIVGITLGEGDQKKADRYFSMFLLAALISVSVLAVLGFVFLRPVAVLLGAKGELLDYAVRYGRILMLALPPFALQNMFQSFFVTAEKPLLGFWFTVGAGCTNMVLDVVMVGMLHWGVEGAAIATLISQLVGGMLPVFYFIDHHNTSRLHLCRTQFYGRVLWDACINGSSELMTNLSMSLVNILYNYQLLRFAGEDGVAAYGVIMYASFLFVAVFVGYAVGSAPIVSYHYGANNRKEVNNLYRKSLKLIGVVAVGMTIGSMFIIPHVARFFVGYDENLLILTTRAFRLYGLSFLIMGFNVYASSFFTALGDGVTSAL
;
A
#
# COMPACT_ATOMS: atom_id res chain seq x y z
N GLU A 1 -42.82 -3.54 -16.46
CA GLU A 1 -42.04 -4.79 -16.71
C GLU A 1 -41.03 -5.11 -15.58
N ILE A 2 -40.45 -4.11 -14.93
CA ILE A 2 -39.54 -4.32 -13.77
C ILE A 2 -40.31 -4.70 -12.51
N CYS A 3 -41.53 -4.25 -12.36
CA CYS A 3 -42.44 -4.64 -11.27
C CYS A 3 -42.96 -6.09 -11.42
N ALA A 4 -43.09 -6.58 -12.61
CA ALA A 4 -43.55 -7.95 -12.86
C ALA A 4 -42.51 -9.02 -12.48
N CYS A 5 -41.19 -8.73 -12.64
CA CYS A 5 -40.12 -9.64 -12.24
C CYS A 5 -39.90 -9.72 -10.71
N LEU A 6 -40.23 -8.67 -9.96
CA LEU A 6 -40.16 -8.67 -8.49
C LEU A 6 -41.35 -9.38 -7.85
N VAL A 7 -42.54 -9.30 -8.47
CA VAL A 7 -43.74 -10.00 -8.03
C VAL A 7 -43.65 -11.51 -8.28
N GLY A 8 -42.94 -11.93 -9.32
CA GLY A 8 -42.73 -13.35 -9.64
C GLY A 8 -41.82 -14.14 -8.68
N SER A 9 -40.89 -13.45 -7.98
CA SER A 9 -40.01 -14.09 -6.99
C SER A 9 -40.63 -14.19 -5.59
N GLU A 10 -41.62 -13.34 -5.26
CA GLU A 10 -42.33 -13.43 -3.98
C GLU A 10 -43.52 -14.41 -4.00
N MET A 11 -44.07 -14.72 -5.18
CA MET A 11 -45.17 -15.69 -5.31
C MET A 11 -44.78 -17.14 -5.07
N CYS A 12 -43.50 -17.48 -5.19
CA CYS A 12 -43.02 -18.84 -4.88
C CYS A 12 -42.87 -19.16 -3.38
N ILE A 13 -42.98 -18.14 -2.49
CA ILE A 13 -42.81 -18.34 -1.04
C ILE A 13 -44.17 -18.37 -0.31
N ARG A 14 -45.25 -17.98 -1.00
CA ARG A 14 -46.57 -17.80 -0.36
C ARG A 14 -47.50 -19.01 -0.41
N ASP A 15 -47.17 -20.04 -1.15
CA ASP A 15 -48.03 -21.22 -1.33
C ASP A 15 -47.78 -22.37 -0.34
N SER A 16 -47.05 -22.12 0.76
CA SER A 16 -46.65 -23.22 1.67
C SER A 16 -47.19 -23.18 3.09
N PHE A 17 -48.19 -22.30 3.43
CA PHE A 17 -48.82 -22.40 4.76
C PHE A 17 -50.34 -22.19 4.70
N PRO A 18 -51.15 -23.09 5.29
CA PRO A 18 -52.62 -22.96 5.37
C PRO A 18 -53.04 -22.10 6.53
N GLU A 19 -54.22 -21.51 6.35
CA GLU A 19 -55.01 -20.67 7.24
C GLU A 19 -55.26 -21.26 8.63
N ALA A 20 -55.24 -20.41 9.67
CA ALA A 20 -56.08 -20.58 10.85
C ALA A 20 -56.41 -19.21 11.49
N VAL A 21 -57.60 -18.76 11.21
CA VAL A 21 -58.70 -18.27 12.08
C VAL A 21 -58.35 -17.40 13.30
N GLY A 22 -58.81 -16.18 13.17
CA GLY A 22 -59.50 -15.22 13.96
C GLY A 22 -59.43 -15.16 15.50
N THR A 23 -59.32 -13.95 16.02
CA THR A 23 -60.33 -13.36 16.90
C THR A 23 -60.03 -11.87 17.18
N VAL A 24 -61.09 -11.14 17.49
CA VAL A 24 -61.38 -9.72 17.47
C VAL A 24 -61.30 -9.10 18.89
N VAL A 25 -60.71 -7.88 19.01
CA VAL A 25 -61.09 -6.68 19.83
C VAL A 25 -60.97 -6.76 21.39
N PRO A 26 -60.88 -5.65 22.16
CA PRO A 26 -61.00 -4.21 21.88
C PRO A 26 -60.02 -3.23 22.56
N GLN A 27 -60.21 -1.95 22.23
CA GLN A 27 -59.70 -0.71 22.81
C GLN A 27 -60.04 -0.48 24.29
N GLN A 28 -59.12 0.16 25.04
CA GLN A 28 -59.42 1.16 26.09
C GLN A 28 -58.20 2.05 26.35
N LYS A 29 -58.25 3.30 26.07
CA LYS A 29 -58.49 4.56 26.77
C LYS A 29 -57.50 4.92 27.91
N ARG A 30 -56.80 6.05 27.65
CA ARG A 30 -56.43 7.21 28.48
C ARG A 30 -55.71 6.99 29.83
N GLU A 31 -54.54 7.63 30.03
CA GLU A 31 -54.49 8.92 30.72
C GLU A 31 -53.09 9.60 30.65
N ARG A 32 -53.14 10.92 30.85
CA ARG A 32 -52.09 11.94 30.74
C ARG A 32 -51.04 11.83 31.85
N THR A 33 -49.80 12.19 31.58
CA THR A 33 -49.13 13.41 32.11
C THR A 33 -47.64 13.39 31.79
N GLY A 34 -47.05 14.56 31.53
CA GLY A 34 -45.60 14.79 31.63
C GLY A 34 -44.96 15.25 30.32
N ALA A 35 -44.96 16.56 30.08
CA ALA A 35 -44.20 17.19 29.00
C ALA A 35 -42.68 17.06 29.25
N VAL A 36 -41.98 16.44 28.33
CA VAL A 36 -40.56 16.67 28.10
C VAL A 36 -40.40 17.01 26.63
N VAL A 37 -40.05 18.26 26.38
CA VAL A 37 -39.70 18.77 25.07
C VAL A 37 -38.36 18.13 24.65
N LEU A 38 -38.41 17.11 23.82
CA LEU A 38 -37.28 16.58 23.09
C LEU A 38 -37.29 17.14 21.68
N ILE A 39 -36.36 18.04 21.43
CA ILE A 39 -36.06 18.61 20.13
C ILE A 39 -35.77 17.46 19.17
N ARG A 40 -36.65 17.22 18.22
CA ARG A 40 -36.39 16.32 17.08
C ARG A 40 -35.38 16.98 16.16
N PRO A 41 -34.29 16.33 15.80
CA PRO A 41 -33.49 16.81 14.70
C PRO A 41 -34.22 16.61 13.37
N PHE A 42 -34.16 17.63 12.56
CA PHE A 42 -34.71 17.77 11.22
C PHE A 42 -34.47 16.50 10.38
N CYS A 43 -35.53 15.81 9.98
CA CYS A 43 -35.53 14.96 8.81
C CYS A 43 -35.53 15.87 7.58
N ILE A 44 -34.36 16.09 6.99
CA ILE A 44 -34.25 16.60 5.63
C ILE A 44 -34.70 15.47 4.71
N CYS A 45 -35.93 15.55 4.19
CA CYS A 45 -36.34 14.79 3.02
C CYS A 45 -35.46 15.26 1.84
N GLU A 46 -34.39 14.56 1.57
CA GLU A 46 -33.65 14.72 0.34
C GLU A 46 -34.53 14.26 -0.83
N VAL A 47 -35.05 15.24 -1.56
CA VAL A 47 -35.71 15.03 -2.85
C VAL A 47 -34.70 14.34 -3.76
N GLN A 48 -34.88 13.06 -4.00
CA GLN A 48 -34.13 12.29 -5.00
C GLN A 48 -34.36 12.91 -6.38
N LYS A 49 -33.46 13.82 -6.76
CA LYS A 49 -33.25 14.18 -8.18
C LYS A 49 -32.80 12.93 -8.91
N GLY A 50 -33.53 12.52 -9.93
CA GLY A 50 -33.20 11.42 -10.82
C GLY A 50 -31.75 11.53 -11.28
N GLY A 51 -30.90 10.63 -10.82
CA GLY A 51 -29.49 10.57 -11.14
C GLY A 51 -29.04 9.13 -11.10
N ALA A 52 -28.26 8.75 -12.07
CA ALA A 52 -27.50 7.53 -12.29
C ALA A 52 -27.56 6.50 -11.16
N MET A 53 -27.94 5.26 -11.50
CA MET A 53 -27.85 4.11 -10.59
C MET A 53 -26.52 4.13 -9.83
N PRO A 54 -26.52 3.90 -8.49
CA PRO A 54 -25.29 3.83 -7.74
C PRO A 54 -24.39 2.77 -8.40
N LYS A 55 -23.20 3.17 -8.85
CA LYS A 55 -22.21 2.25 -9.44
C LYS A 55 -21.97 1.14 -8.43
N LYS A 56 -22.43 -0.07 -8.75
CA LYS A 56 -22.27 -1.26 -7.92
C LYS A 56 -20.78 -1.38 -7.56
N THR A 57 -20.43 -1.27 -6.28
CA THR A 57 -19.05 -1.42 -5.80
C THR A 57 -18.58 -2.82 -6.17
N ILE A 58 -17.37 -2.91 -6.74
CA ILE A 58 -16.77 -4.19 -7.11
C ILE A 58 -16.40 -4.92 -5.83
N GLN A 59 -16.91 -6.14 -5.65
CA GLN A 59 -16.63 -6.99 -4.48
C GLN A 59 -15.61 -8.06 -4.85
N LEU A 60 -14.86 -8.57 -3.85
CA LEU A 60 -13.90 -9.66 -4.05
C LEU A 60 -14.56 -10.94 -4.57
N SER A 61 -15.84 -11.15 -4.24
CA SER A 61 -16.64 -12.32 -4.68
C SER A 61 -17.12 -12.24 -6.12
N ASP A 62 -16.97 -11.11 -6.80
CA ASP A 62 -17.45 -10.93 -8.17
C ASP A 62 -16.61 -11.75 -9.16
N HIS A 63 -17.24 -12.10 -10.30
CA HIS A 63 -16.49 -12.59 -11.46
C HIS A 63 -15.72 -11.42 -12.12
N PHE A 64 -14.40 -11.59 -12.29
CA PHE A 64 -13.53 -10.54 -12.82
C PHE A 64 -13.35 -10.65 -14.33
N THR A 65 -13.96 -9.71 -15.06
CA THR A 65 -13.61 -9.39 -16.45
C THR A 65 -12.37 -8.49 -16.48
N TYR A 66 -11.70 -8.35 -17.64
CA TYR A 66 -10.54 -7.42 -17.77
C TYR A 66 -10.86 -6.00 -17.29
N SER A 67 -12.03 -5.47 -17.65
CA SER A 67 -12.42 -4.11 -17.27
C SER A 67 -12.66 -3.97 -15.76
N ARG A 68 -13.27 -4.98 -15.11
CA ARG A 68 -13.48 -4.98 -13.65
C ARG A 68 -12.16 -5.12 -12.91
N LEU A 69 -11.28 -6.01 -13.35
CA LEU A 69 -9.96 -6.23 -12.77
C LEU A 69 -9.14 -4.94 -12.83
N LEU A 70 -9.02 -4.32 -14.02
CA LEU A 70 -8.29 -3.08 -14.17
C LEU A 70 -8.89 -1.95 -13.32
N ARG A 71 -10.21 -1.80 -13.30
CA ARG A 71 -10.87 -0.76 -12.48
C ARG A 71 -10.65 -0.94 -10.99
N PHE A 72 -10.54 -2.18 -10.52
CA PHE A 72 -10.29 -2.49 -9.12
C PHE A 72 -8.81 -2.25 -8.74
N VAL A 73 -7.88 -2.60 -9.63
CA VAL A 73 -6.42 -2.53 -9.38
C VAL A 73 -5.86 -1.13 -9.68
N LEU A 74 -6.50 -0.34 -10.55
CA LEU A 74 -6.01 0.98 -10.96
C LEU A 74 -5.71 1.93 -9.79
N PRO A 75 -6.52 2.02 -8.72
CA PRO A 75 -6.17 2.82 -7.54
C PRO A 75 -4.86 2.37 -6.88
N CYS A 76 -4.58 1.06 -6.84
CA CYS A 76 -3.34 0.53 -6.26
C CYS A 76 -2.13 0.92 -7.11
N ILE A 77 -2.24 0.85 -8.43
CA ILE A 77 -1.21 1.36 -9.35
C ILE A 77 -0.99 2.85 -9.12
N GLY A 78 -2.08 3.62 -9.01
CA GLY A 78 -2.03 5.05 -8.69
C GLY A 78 -1.32 5.34 -7.36
N THR A 79 -1.59 4.53 -6.33
CA THR A 79 -0.91 4.62 -5.02
C THR A 79 0.60 4.47 -5.17
N MET A 80 1.06 3.43 -5.88
CA MET A 80 2.49 3.16 -6.05
C MET A 80 3.18 4.23 -6.90
N LEU A 81 2.54 4.67 -7.97
CA LEU A 81 3.06 5.78 -8.80
C LEU A 81 3.17 7.08 -7.99
N PHE A 82 2.12 7.43 -7.24
CA PHE A 82 2.14 8.63 -6.42
C PHE A 82 3.21 8.55 -5.33
N THR A 83 3.37 7.39 -4.68
CA THR A 83 4.44 7.15 -3.69
C THR A 83 5.83 7.35 -4.30
N SER A 84 6.06 6.87 -5.52
CA SER A 84 7.33 7.07 -6.21
C SER A 84 7.61 8.55 -6.52
N VAL A 85 6.58 9.28 -6.96
CA VAL A 85 6.69 10.70 -7.29
C VAL A 85 6.95 11.54 -6.04
N TYR A 86 6.18 11.35 -4.97
CA TYR A 86 6.39 12.16 -3.77
C TYR A 86 7.74 11.89 -3.11
N GLY A 87 8.25 10.64 -3.16
CA GLY A 87 9.60 10.32 -2.66
C GLY A 87 10.72 11.04 -3.42
N ILE A 88 10.55 11.24 -4.74
CA ILE A 88 11.48 12.06 -5.53
C ILE A 88 11.42 13.54 -5.10
N VAL A 89 10.21 14.07 -4.89
CA VAL A 89 10.00 15.48 -4.47
C VAL A 89 10.61 15.73 -3.10
N ASP A 90 10.39 14.85 -2.11
CA ASP A 90 10.98 14.91 -0.78
C ASP A 90 12.52 14.99 -0.86
N GLY A 91 13.15 14.08 -1.61
CA GLY A 91 14.60 14.09 -1.83
C GLY A 91 15.10 15.37 -2.48
N LEU A 92 14.38 15.95 -3.43
CA LEU A 92 14.70 17.23 -4.06
C LEU A 92 14.60 18.39 -3.07
N CYS A 93 13.57 18.42 -2.20
CA CYS A 93 13.41 19.44 -1.18
C CYS A 93 14.60 19.44 -0.21
N VAL A 94 14.96 18.27 0.32
CA VAL A 94 16.13 18.15 1.21
C VAL A 94 17.42 18.57 0.53
N SER A 95 17.66 18.12 -0.71
CA SER A 95 18.88 18.44 -1.45
C SER A 95 19.06 19.93 -1.71
N ASN A 96 17.98 20.63 -2.09
CA ASN A 96 18.04 22.04 -2.48
C ASN A 96 18.04 23.02 -1.30
N PHE A 97 17.33 22.70 -0.22
CA PHE A 97 17.13 23.65 0.89
C PHE A 97 18.04 23.41 2.09
N VAL A 98 18.54 22.17 2.31
CA VAL A 98 19.31 21.85 3.52
C VAL A 98 20.81 21.79 3.27
N GLY A 99 21.24 21.45 2.06
CA GLY A 99 22.64 21.41 1.66
C GLY A 99 23.23 20.00 1.58
N LYS A 100 24.48 19.92 1.05
CA LYS A 100 25.10 18.64 0.65
C LYS A 100 25.35 17.69 1.83
N THR A 101 25.90 18.18 2.95
CA THR A 101 26.22 17.34 4.12
C THR A 101 24.97 16.75 4.75
N ALA A 102 23.93 17.55 4.84
CA ALA A 102 22.63 17.14 5.36
C ALA A 102 21.95 16.11 4.45
N PHE A 103 21.96 16.33 3.15
CA PHE A 103 21.43 15.38 2.17
C PHE A 103 22.20 14.04 2.20
N ALA A 104 23.53 14.09 2.34
CA ALA A 104 24.33 12.89 2.52
C ALA A 104 23.97 12.13 3.81
N ALA A 105 23.72 12.86 4.92
CA ALA A 105 23.30 12.26 6.19
C ALA A 105 21.94 11.54 6.08
N VAL A 106 20.97 12.19 5.40
CA VAL A 106 19.66 11.60 5.11
C VAL A 106 19.81 10.31 4.32
N ASN A 107 20.55 10.34 3.21
CA ASN A 107 20.75 9.14 2.38
C ASN A 107 21.49 8.02 3.12
N LEU A 108 22.39 8.35 4.03
CA LEU A 108 23.13 7.37 4.84
C LEU A 108 22.20 6.63 5.80
N ILE A 109 21.25 7.33 6.43
CA ILE A 109 20.41 6.76 7.48
C ILE A 109 19.08 6.18 6.96
N MET A 110 18.58 6.64 5.80
CA MET A 110 17.30 6.22 5.21
C MET A 110 17.13 4.69 5.05
N PRO A 111 18.16 3.91 4.69
CA PRO A 111 18.00 2.45 4.60
C PRO A 111 17.58 1.79 5.92
N LEU A 112 17.95 2.36 7.06
CA LEU A 112 17.64 1.77 8.37
C LEU A 112 16.13 1.79 8.69
N PRO A 113 15.40 2.92 8.68
CA PRO A 113 13.94 2.91 8.88
C PRO A 113 13.20 2.15 7.78
N GLN A 114 13.68 2.13 6.54
CA GLN A 114 13.09 1.32 5.49
C GLN A 114 13.19 -0.19 5.81
N LEU A 115 14.37 -0.66 6.21
CA LEU A 115 14.58 -2.05 6.60
C LEU A 115 13.70 -2.45 7.79
N LEU A 116 13.69 -1.63 8.86
CA LEU A 116 12.86 -1.90 10.04
C LEU A 116 11.36 -1.83 9.73
N GLY A 117 10.95 -0.92 8.84
CA GLY A 117 9.57 -0.76 8.39
C GLY A 117 9.07 -1.87 7.46
N THR A 118 9.97 -2.70 6.90
CA THR A 118 9.60 -3.87 6.08
C THR A 118 8.70 -4.86 6.82
N VAL A 119 8.74 -4.88 8.16
CA VAL A 119 7.80 -5.64 8.99
C VAL A 119 6.34 -5.26 8.70
N GLY A 120 6.08 -3.98 8.42
CA GLY A 120 4.75 -3.52 8.01
C GLY A 120 4.31 -4.10 6.65
N PHE A 121 5.21 -4.16 5.67
CA PHE A 121 4.96 -4.83 4.39
C PHE A 121 4.76 -6.33 4.59
N MET A 122 5.62 -6.98 5.34
CA MET A 122 5.55 -8.42 5.63
C MET A 122 4.20 -8.81 6.24
N LEU A 123 3.76 -8.12 7.29
CA LEU A 123 2.45 -8.37 7.91
C LEU A 123 1.28 -7.86 7.06
N GLY A 124 1.52 -6.85 6.21
CA GLY A 124 0.55 -6.35 5.25
C GLY A 124 0.23 -7.38 4.17
N THR A 125 1.22 -7.87 3.44
CA THR A 125 1.04 -8.83 2.34
C THR A 125 0.68 -10.22 2.85
N GLY A 126 1.46 -10.76 3.80
CA GLY A 126 1.20 -12.09 4.37
C GLY A 126 -0.10 -12.16 5.15
N GLY A 127 -0.39 -11.13 5.97
CA GLY A 127 -1.63 -11.05 6.76
C GLY A 127 -2.87 -10.84 5.89
N SER A 128 -2.78 -9.96 4.87
CA SER A 128 -3.92 -9.71 3.96
C SER A 128 -4.29 -10.94 3.14
N ALA A 129 -3.32 -11.78 2.77
CA ALA A 129 -3.58 -13.04 2.10
C ALA A 129 -4.37 -14.01 3.00
N ILE A 130 -3.95 -14.20 4.27
CA ILE A 130 -4.65 -15.05 5.23
C ILE A 130 -6.05 -14.52 5.52
N VAL A 131 -6.21 -13.21 5.71
CA VAL A 131 -7.52 -12.58 5.90
C VAL A 131 -8.39 -12.75 4.66
N GLY A 132 -7.84 -12.59 3.46
CA GLY A 132 -8.52 -12.80 2.20
C GLY A 132 -9.02 -14.24 2.03
N ILE A 133 -8.20 -15.23 2.36
CA ILE A 133 -8.57 -16.65 2.37
C ILE A 133 -9.71 -16.90 3.37
N THR A 134 -9.59 -16.37 4.60
CA THR A 134 -10.62 -16.53 5.64
C THR A 134 -11.96 -15.88 5.26
N LEU A 135 -11.91 -14.72 4.55
CA LEU A 135 -13.11 -14.11 3.98
C LEU A 135 -13.74 -14.97 2.88
N GLY A 136 -12.90 -15.63 2.06
CA GLY A 136 -13.33 -16.57 1.05
C GLY A 136 -13.99 -17.82 1.64
N GLU A 137 -13.52 -18.31 2.79
CA GLU A 137 -14.13 -19.39 3.58
C GLU A 137 -15.50 -19.01 4.17
N GLY A 138 -15.85 -17.69 4.16
CA GLY A 138 -17.12 -17.18 4.68
C GLY A 138 -17.10 -16.81 6.16
N ASP A 139 -15.98 -16.89 6.86
CA ASP A 139 -15.87 -16.55 8.29
C ASP A 139 -15.42 -15.09 8.50
N GLN A 140 -16.37 -14.17 8.36
CA GLN A 140 -16.16 -12.74 8.53
C GLN A 140 -15.60 -12.40 9.94
N LYS A 141 -16.16 -13.02 10.99
CA LYS A 141 -15.75 -12.72 12.38
C LYS A 141 -14.30 -13.12 12.65
N LYS A 142 -13.86 -14.22 12.07
CA LYS A 142 -12.48 -14.71 12.19
C LYS A 142 -11.54 -13.81 11.39
N ALA A 143 -11.94 -13.37 10.20
CA ALA A 143 -11.17 -12.42 9.39
C ALA A 143 -10.95 -11.09 10.13
N ASP A 144 -11.98 -10.51 10.77
CA ASP A 144 -11.86 -9.28 11.56
C ASP A 144 -10.93 -9.45 12.77
N ARG A 145 -10.97 -10.60 13.44
CA ARG A 145 -10.05 -10.93 14.55
C ARG A 145 -8.60 -11.05 14.07
N TYR A 146 -8.36 -11.70 12.94
CA TYR A 146 -7.03 -11.84 12.37
C TYR A 146 -6.49 -10.49 11.91
N PHE A 147 -7.29 -9.68 11.22
CA PHE A 147 -6.93 -8.32 10.86
C PHE A 147 -6.52 -7.49 12.09
N SER A 148 -7.35 -7.50 13.14
CA SER A 148 -7.06 -6.79 14.39
C SER A 148 -5.78 -7.29 15.08
N MET A 149 -5.54 -8.60 15.06
CA MET A 149 -4.31 -9.20 15.60
C MET A 149 -3.07 -8.75 14.80
N PHE A 150 -3.12 -8.79 13.48
CA PHE A 150 -1.99 -8.36 12.64
C PHE A 150 -1.66 -6.88 12.85
N LEU A 151 -2.68 -6.02 12.98
CA LEU A 151 -2.48 -4.60 13.28
C LEU A 151 -1.77 -4.39 14.62
N LEU A 152 -2.22 -5.08 15.68
CA LEU A 152 -1.59 -5.01 17.01
C LEU A 152 -0.17 -5.57 16.98
N ALA A 153 0.04 -6.70 16.31
CA ALA A 153 1.35 -7.33 16.18
C ALA A 153 2.33 -6.41 15.42
N ALA A 154 1.89 -5.77 14.34
CA ALA A 154 2.70 -4.79 13.61
C ALA A 154 3.05 -3.59 14.50
N LEU A 155 2.06 -3.01 15.18
CA LEU A 155 2.28 -1.86 16.05
C LEU A 155 3.26 -2.18 17.19
N ILE A 156 3.10 -3.31 17.86
CA ILE A 156 3.98 -3.72 18.97
C ILE A 156 5.39 -4.02 18.47
N SER A 157 5.52 -4.89 17.46
CA SER A 157 6.84 -5.30 16.95
C SER A 157 7.64 -4.11 16.40
N VAL A 158 6.99 -3.24 15.62
CA VAL A 158 7.66 -2.07 15.05
C VAL A 158 7.94 -1.00 16.10
N SER A 159 7.09 -0.85 17.14
CA SER A 159 7.40 0.05 18.26
C SER A 159 8.63 -0.42 19.04
N VAL A 160 8.78 -1.73 19.27
CA VAL A 160 10.00 -2.30 19.87
C VAL A 160 11.23 -2.04 19.00
N LEU A 161 11.11 -2.25 17.68
CA LEU A 161 12.19 -1.97 16.74
C LEU A 161 12.52 -0.46 16.68
N ALA A 162 11.52 0.40 16.80
CA ALA A 162 11.70 1.85 16.84
C ALA A 162 12.50 2.29 18.09
N VAL A 163 12.18 1.72 19.26
CA VAL A 163 12.93 1.98 20.50
C VAL A 163 14.37 1.47 20.40
N LEU A 164 14.56 0.25 19.90
CA LEU A 164 15.90 -0.29 19.67
C LEU A 164 16.67 0.57 18.64
N GLY A 165 16.05 0.91 17.53
CA GLY A 165 16.63 1.80 16.51
C GLY A 165 17.00 3.17 17.09
N PHE A 166 16.15 3.76 17.93
CA PHE A 166 16.42 5.03 18.59
C PHE A 166 17.65 4.98 19.51
N VAL A 167 17.77 3.91 20.33
CA VAL A 167 18.87 3.71 21.26
C VAL A 167 20.20 3.42 20.52
N PHE A 168 20.15 2.54 19.53
CA PHE A 168 21.35 2.10 18.80
C PHE A 168 21.66 2.95 17.55
N LEU A 169 20.92 4.02 17.29
CA LEU A 169 21.08 4.84 16.08
C LEU A 169 22.49 5.40 15.92
N ARG A 170 23.06 5.96 17.00
CA ARG A 170 24.40 6.56 16.96
C ARG A 170 25.50 5.53 16.66
N PRO A 171 25.58 4.36 17.34
CA PRO A 171 26.48 3.29 16.97
C PRO A 171 26.32 2.84 15.52
N VAL A 172 25.09 2.68 15.05
CA VAL A 172 24.81 2.30 13.65
C VAL A 172 25.29 3.36 12.67
N ALA A 173 25.03 4.63 12.91
CA ALA A 173 25.50 5.72 12.05
C ALA A 173 27.04 5.76 11.97
N VAL A 174 27.75 5.54 13.10
CA VAL A 174 29.21 5.41 13.12
C VAL A 174 29.68 4.20 12.32
N LEU A 175 29.03 3.07 12.47
CA LEU A 175 29.33 1.85 11.70
C LEU A 175 29.16 2.07 10.19
N LEU A 176 28.16 2.86 9.79
CA LEU A 176 27.92 3.25 8.40
C LEU A 176 28.93 4.30 7.88
N GLY A 177 29.86 4.74 8.72
CA GLY A 177 30.94 5.65 8.35
C GLY A 177 30.68 7.13 8.62
N ALA A 178 29.60 7.50 9.32
CA ALA A 178 29.32 8.87 9.68
C ALA A 178 30.33 9.41 10.69
N LYS A 179 30.86 10.62 10.44
CA LYS A 179 31.83 11.32 11.32
C LYS A 179 31.51 12.81 11.38
N GLY A 180 31.86 13.46 12.50
CA GLY A 180 31.70 14.91 12.66
C GLY A 180 30.26 15.39 12.42
N GLU A 181 30.10 16.44 11.65
CA GLU A 181 28.83 17.09 11.36
C GLU A 181 27.83 16.13 10.66
N LEU A 182 28.32 15.25 9.78
CA LEU A 182 27.51 14.21 9.12
C LEU A 182 26.84 13.28 10.14
N LEU A 183 27.56 12.89 11.21
CA LEU A 183 27.04 12.07 12.27
C LEU A 183 25.93 12.78 13.06
N ASP A 184 26.13 14.06 13.35
CA ASP A 184 25.14 14.84 14.11
C ASP A 184 23.84 15.00 13.33
N TYR A 185 23.92 15.33 12.03
CA TYR A 185 22.74 15.37 11.15
C TYR A 185 22.05 14.00 11.05
N ALA A 186 22.82 12.92 10.82
CA ALA A 186 22.27 11.57 10.71
C ALA A 186 21.54 11.12 11.99
N VAL A 187 22.09 11.45 13.17
CA VAL A 187 21.47 11.08 14.45
C VAL A 187 20.21 11.91 14.74
N ARG A 188 20.23 13.24 14.47
CA ARG A 188 19.06 14.10 14.68
C ARG A 188 17.91 13.68 13.77
N TYR A 189 18.16 13.56 12.48
CA TYR A 189 17.18 13.10 11.48
C TYR A 189 16.64 11.70 11.81
N GLY A 190 17.54 10.75 12.03
CA GLY A 190 17.17 9.36 12.27
C GLY A 190 16.38 9.16 13.56
N ARG A 191 16.62 9.92 14.63
CA ARG A 191 15.81 9.84 15.85
C ARG A 191 14.36 10.20 15.61
N ILE A 192 14.09 11.23 14.83
CA ILE A 192 12.73 11.64 14.49
C ILE A 192 12.08 10.57 13.60
N LEU A 193 12.83 9.99 12.66
CA LEU A 193 12.32 8.91 11.83
C LEU A 193 12.04 7.62 12.63
N MET A 194 12.79 7.34 13.70
CA MET A 194 12.44 6.20 14.57
C MET A 194 11.09 6.40 15.26
N LEU A 195 10.71 7.64 15.60
CA LEU A 195 9.36 7.94 16.10
C LEU A 195 8.29 7.81 15.00
N ALA A 196 8.66 8.04 13.75
CA ALA A 196 7.77 7.87 12.60
C ALA A 196 7.63 6.40 12.15
N LEU A 197 8.46 5.49 12.67
CA LEU A 197 8.52 4.10 12.21
C LEU A 197 7.22 3.32 12.43
N PRO A 198 6.52 3.38 13.58
CA PRO A 198 5.26 2.69 13.77
C PRO A 198 4.16 3.16 12.77
N PRO A 199 3.86 4.45 12.62
CA PRO A 199 2.88 4.88 11.61
C PRO A 199 3.32 4.58 10.18
N PHE A 200 4.62 4.59 9.85
CA PHE A 200 5.14 4.17 8.55
C PHE A 200 4.83 2.70 8.25
N ALA A 201 5.09 1.81 9.21
CA ALA A 201 4.78 0.40 9.05
C ALA A 201 3.26 0.15 8.90
N LEU A 202 2.43 0.88 9.66
CA LEU A 202 0.98 0.80 9.52
C LEU A 202 0.51 1.30 8.15
N GLN A 203 1.07 2.39 7.63
CA GLN A 203 0.75 2.88 6.28
C GLN A 203 1.04 1.82 5.22
N ASN A 204 2.20 1.15 5.30
CA ASN A 204 2.57 0.08 4.38
C ASN A 204 1.63 -1.12 4.50
N MET A 205 1.28 -1.51 5.72
CA MET A 205 0.33 -2.58 5.99
C MET A 205 -1.07 -2.27 5.42
N PHE A 206 -1.55 -1.04 5.59
CA PHE A 206 -2.87 -0.63 5.09
C PHE A 206 -2.96 -0.60 3.56
N GLN A 207 -1.85 -0.47 2.82
CA GLN A 207 -1.87 -0.57 1.36
C GLN A 207 -2.50 -1.91 0.90
N SER A 208 -2.16 -3.03 1.56
CA SER A 208 -2.75 -4.33 1.26
C SER A 208 -4.15 -4.51 1.89
N PHE A 209 -4.35 -4.04 3.11
CA PHE A 209 -5.63 -4.24 3.80
C PHE A 209 -6.78 -3.40 3.26
N PHE A 210 -6.55 -2.21 2.69
CA PHE A 210 -7.61 -1.47 2.00
C PHE A 210 -8.12 -2.23 0.77
N VAL A 211 -7.26 -2.97 0.09
CA VAL A 211 -7.66 -3.80 -1.06
C VAL A 211 -8.50 -4.99 -0.57
N THR A 212 -8.06 -5.67 0.50
CA THR A 212 -8.79 -6.77 1.14
C THR A 212 -10.12 -6.32 1.72
N ALA A 213 -10.20 -5.07 2.19
CA ALA A 213 -11.43 -4.43 2.68
C ALA A 213 -12.37 -3.92 1.56
N GLU A 214 -12.06 -4.21 0.28
CA GLU A 214 -12.82 -3.76 -0.91
C GLU A 214 -12.85 -2.23 -1.09
N LYS A 215 -11.86 -1.51 -0.53
CA LYS A 215 -11.75 -0.04 -0.56
C LYS A 215 -10.41 0.47 -1.13
N PRO A 216 -9.92 -0.04 -2.27
CA PRO A 216 -8.61 0.36 -2.80
C PRO A 216 -8.53 1.87 -3.12
N LEU A 217 -9.64 2.47 -3.57
CA LEU A 217 -9.70 3.91 -3.86
C LEU A 217 -9.55 4.76 -2.59
N LEU A 218 -10.07 4.29 -1.45
CA LEU A 218 -9.89 4.97 -0.17
C LEU A 218 -8.43 4.91 0.29
N GLY A 219 -7.77 3.74 0.14
CA GLY A 219 -6.34 3.59 0.39
C GLY A 219 -5.49 4.55 -0.46
N PHE A 220 -5.85 4.71 -1.74
CA PHE A 220 -5.23 5.70 -2.61
C PHE A 220 -5.34 7.13 -2.05
N TRP A 221 -6.54 7.55 -1.62
CA TRP A 221 -6.73 8.90 -1.09
C TRP A 221 -6.00 9.14 0.24
N PHE A 222 -5.90 8.13 1.13
CA PHE A 222 -5.07 8.25 2.33
C PHE A 222 -3.59 8.44 1.98
N THR A 223 -3.08 7.69 0.99
CA THR A 223 -1.68 7.85 0.54
C THR A 223 -1.44 9.22 -0.11
N VAL A 224 -2.38 9.68 -0.95
CA VAL A 224 -2.31 11.03 -1.55
C VAL A 224 -2.34 12.10 -0.46
N GLY A 225 -3.24 11.97 0.52
CA GLY A 225 -3.32 12.90 1.65
C GLY A 225 -2.01 12.95 2.44
N ALA A 226 -1.42 11.80 2.76
CA ALA A 226 -0.13 11.73 3.44
C ALA A 226 0.99 12.37 2.62
N GLY A 227 1.12 12.01 1.34
CA GLY A 227 2.17 12.56 0.48
C GLY A 227 2.01 14.07 0.22
N CYS A 228 0.79 14.57 0.02
CA CYS A 228 0.54 16.02 -0.07
C CYS A 228 0.90 16.73 1.23
N THR A 229 0.56 16.14 2.39
CA THR A 229 0.95 16.68 3.70
C THR A 229 2.46 16.77 3.83
N ASN A 230 3.19 15.73 3.44
CA ASN A 230 4.65 15.74 3.43
C ASN A 230 5.20 16.88 2.56
N MET A 231 4.82 16.93 1.27
CA MET A 231 5.31 17.95 0.34
C MET A 231 5.03 19.37 0.82
N VAL A 232 3.84 19.64 1.37
CA VAL A 232 3.48 20.97 1.90
C VAL A 232 4.32 21.28 3.13
N LEU A 233 4.47 20.34 4.05
CA LEU A 233 5.26 20.55 5.26
C LEU A 233 6.76 20.68 4.98
N ASP A 234 7.31 20.01 3.99
CA ASP A 234 8.69 20.17 3.55
C ASP A 234 8.93 21.60 3.05
N VAL A 235 8.05 22.11 2.19
CA VAL A 235 8.15 23.50 1.72
C VAL A 235 8.04 24.48 2.87
N VAL A 236 7.13 24.28 3.82
CA VAL A 236 6.94 25.16 4.96
C VAL A 236 8.10 25.06 5.96
N MET A 237 8.42 23.85 6.42
CA MET A 237 9.38 23.66 7.52
C MET A 237 10.83 23.81 7.04
N VAL A 238 11.13 23.28 5.85
CA VAL A 238 12.50 23.35 5.31
C VAL A 238 12.72 24.60 4.49
N GLY A 239 11.77 24.95 3.60
CA GLY A 239 11.90 26.09 2.70
C GLY A 239 11.63 27.45 3.37
N MET A 240 10.55 27.58 4.17
CA MET A 240 10.15 28.86 4.78
C MET A 240 10.72 29.06 6.17
N LEU A 241 10.61 28.04 7.05
CA LEU A 241 11.05 28.15 8.46
C LEU A 241 12.53 27.82 8.64
N HIS A 242 13.21 27.29 7.62
CA HIS A 242 14.63 26.93 7.63
C HIS A 242 15.03 26.00 8.81
N TRP A 243 14.13 25.06 9.19
CA TRP A 243 14.42 24.09 10.25
C TRP A 243 15.40 22.98 9.82
N GLY A 244 15.90 23.07 8.60
CA GLY A 244 16.92 22.16 8.08
C GLY A 244 16.46 20.69 8.06
N VAL A 245 17.35 19.77 8.44
CA VAL A 245 17.11 18.32 8.42
C VAL A 245 15.98 17.90 9.38
N GLU A 246 15.89 18.60 10.53
CA GLU A 246 14.86 18.31 11.53
C GLU A 246 13.47 18.65 11.00
N GLY A 247 13.35 19.73 10.22
CA GLY A 247 12.10 20.11 9.54
C GLY A 247 11.62 19.02 8.59
N ALA A 248 12.51 18.49 7.75
CA ALA A 248 12.19 17.38 6.83
C ALA A 248 11.77 16.11 7.58
N ALA A 249 12.48 15.76 8.67
CA ALA A 249 12.11 14.60 9.49
C ALA A 249 10.74 14.75 10.16
N ILE A 250 10.40 15.96 10.65
CA ILE A 250 9.10 16.24 11.26
C ILE A 250 7.99 16.23 10.20
N ALA A 251 8.24 16.78 9.01
CA ALA A 251 7.30 16.71 7.90
C ALA A 251 6.98 15.24 7.53
N THR A 252 8.01 14.40 7.47
CA THR A 252 7.85 12.95 7.26
C THR A 252 7.08 12.31 8.41
N LEU A 253 7.39 12.61 9.67
CA LEU A 253 6.66 12.06 10.82
C LEU A 253 5.15 12.40 10.76
N ILE A 254 4.81 13.67 10.51
CA ILE A 254 3.41 14.10 10.44
C ILE A 254 2.70 13.43 9.26
N SER A 255 3.33 13.34 8.10
CA SER A 255 2.75 12.67 6.94
C SER A 255 2.50 11.19 7.18
N GLN A 256 3.43 10.50 7.86
CA GLN A 256 3.27 9.11 8.23
C GLN A 256 2.15 8.91 9.28
N LEU A 257 1.98 9.85 10.21
CA LEU A 257 0.84 9.84 11.13
C LEU A 257 -0.49 9.95 10.36
N VAL A 258 -0.56 10.82 9.37
CA VAL A 258 -1.75 10.93 8.51
C VAL A 258 -1.98 9.63 7.74
N GLY A 259 -0.96 9.07 7.10
CA GLY A 259 -1.09 7.85 6.28
C GLY A 259 -1.30 6.56 7.08
N GLY A 260 -0.76 6.47 8.30
CA GLY A 260 -0.79 5.25 9.12
C GLY A 260 -1.87 5.27 10.20
N MET A 261 -2.10 6.41 10.88
CA MET A 261 -3.03 6.46 12.02
C MET A 261 -4.48 6.77 11.61
N LEU A 262 -4.70 7.64 10.60
CA LEU A 262 -6.07 7.91 10.15
C LEU A 262 -6.82 6.67 9.66
N PRO A 263 -6.19 5.73 8.91
CA PRO A 263 -6.84 4.46 8.60
C PRO A 263 -7.27 3.64 9.82
N VAL A 264 -6.52 3.69 10.93
CA VAL A 264 -6.89 3.00 12.17
C VAL A 264 -8.24 3.52 12.67
N PHE A 265 -8.42 4.85 12.73
CA PHE A 265 -9.69 5.44 13.13
C PHE A 265 -10.83 5.07 12.19
N TYR A 266 -10.58 5.01 10.88
CA TYR A 266 -11.56 4.55 9.90
C TYR A 266 -12.03 3.12 10.17
N PHE A 267 -11.13 2.18 10.47
CA PHE A 267 -11.48 0.79 10.73
C PHE A 267 -12.06 0.54 12.13
N ILE A 268 -11.87 1.46 13.10
CA ILE A 268 -12.52 1.43 14.42
C ILE A 268 -13.99 1.83 14.31
N ASP A 269 -14.32 2.75 13.40
CA ASP A 269 -15.71 3.21 13.22
C ASP A 269 -16.59 2.08 12.69
N HIS A 270 -17.55 1.64 13.48
CA HIS A 270 -18.50 0.59 13.10
C HIS A 270 -19.52 1.02 12.03
N HIS A 271 -19.63 2.32 11.74
CA HIS A 271 -20.48 2.85 10.67
C HIS A 271 -19.80 2.86 9.31
N ASN A 272 -18.52 2.49 9.24
CA ASN A 272 -17.81 2.43 7.96
C ASN A 272 -18.41 1.33 7.07
N THR A 273 -18.33 1.56 5.75
CA THR A 273 -18.87 0.64 4.74
C THR A 273 -17.83 -0.36 4.24
N SER A 274 -16.73 -0.55 4.97
CA SER A 274 -15.70 -1.53 4.60
C SER A 274 -16.10 -2.94 5.01
N ARG A 275 -15.47 -3.92 4.38
CA ARG A 275 -15.69 -5.32 4.72
C ARG A 275 -14.97 -5.74 5.99
N LEU A 276 -13.89 -5.04 6.39
CA LEU A 276 -13.10 -5.33 7.58
C LEU A 276 -13.35 -4.29 8.66
N HIS A 277 -13.41 -4.75 9.92
CA HIS A 277 -13.59 -3.92 11.10
C HIS A 277 -12.60 -4.33 12.19
N LEU A 278 -12.14 -3.34 12.96
CA LEU A 278 -11.33 -3.61 14.14
C LEU A 278 -12.21 -4.09 15.30
N CYS A 279 -11.83 -5.22 15.89
CA CYS A 279 -12.54 -5.83 16.99
C CYS A 279 -11.57 -6.34 18.06
N ARG A 280 -12.10 -6.72 19.23
CA ARG A 280 -11.31 -7.41 20.24
C ARG A 280 -10.83 -8.75 19.68
N THR A 281 -9.52 -8.98 19.76
CA THR A 281 -8.87 -10.18 19.23
C THR A 281 -8.15 -10.94 20.34
N GLN A 282 -7.87 -12.20 20.06
CA GLN A 282 -6.99 -13.05 20.86
C GLN A 282 -5.66 -13.24 20.10
N PHE A 283 -4.64 -13.66 20.78
CA PHE A 283 -3.35 -13.95 20.18
C PHE A 283 -3.35 -15.34 19.53
N TYR A 284 -3.32 -15.39 18.20
CA TYR A 284 -3.23 -16.62 17.41
C TYR A 284 -1.79 -16.80 16.90
N GLY A 285 -0.89 -17.26 17.76
CA GLY A 285 0.55 -17.31 17.48
C GLY A 285 0.90 -18.08 16.21
N ARG A 286 0.22 -19.20 15.91
CA ARG A 286 0.43 -19.98 14.68
C ARG A 286 0.05 -19.18 13.43
N VAL A 287 -1.09 -18.52 13.47
CA VAL A 287 -1.57 -17.70 12.34
C VAL A 287 -0.65 -16.48 12.08
N LEU A 288 -0.13 -15.89 13.17
CA LEU A 288 0.85 -14.82 13.07
C LEU A 288 2.15 -15.34 12.44
N TRP A 289 2.61 -16.51 12.85
CA TRP A 289 3.80 -17.14 12.29
C TRP A 289 3.62 -17.48 10.81
N ASP A 290 2.47 -18.05 10.44
CA ASP A 290 2.13 -18.34 9.05
C ASP A 290 2.09 -17.04 8.19
N ALA A 291 1.57 -15.93 8.75
CA ALA A 291 1.61 -14.62 8.08
C ALA A 291 3.04 -14.09 7.91
N CYS A 292 3.90 -14.25 8.90
CA CYS A 292 5.31 -13.85 8.80
C CYS A 292 6.05 -14.68 7.74
N ILE A 293 5.84 -16.00 7.71
CA ILE A 293 6.43 -16.86 6.66
C ILE A 293 5.89 -16.44 5.29
N ASN A 294 4.58 -16.25 5.16
CA ASN A 294 3.97 -15.89 3.90
C ASN A 294 4.42 -14.52 3.38
N GLY A 295 4.61 -13.55 4.28
CA GLY A 295 5.11 -12.22 3.94
C GLY A 295 6.64 -12.09 3.92
N SER A 296 7.39 -13.16 4.25
CA SER A 296 8.86 -13.13 4.24
C SER A 296 9.44 -12.88 2.86
N SER A 297 8.70 -13.16 1.79
CA SER A 297 9.05 -12.81 0.42
C SER A 297 9.34 -11.32 0.24
N GLU A 298 8.60 -10.44 0.92
CA GLU A 298 8.86 -8.99 0.88
C GLU A 298 10.19 -8.62 1.53
N LEU A 299 10.53 -9.27 2.65
CA LEU A 299 11.80 -9.07 3.33
C LEU A 299 12.96 -9.55 2.45
N MET A 300 12.82 -10.74 1.84
CA MET A 300 13.83 -11.29 0.92
C MET A 300 14.02 -10.42 -0.31
N THR A 301 12.92 -9.90 -0.89
CA THR A 301 12.96 -8.97 -2.02
C THR A 301 13.76 -7.71 -1.67
N ASN A 302 13.47 -7.06 -0.53
CA ASN A 302 14.17 -5.85 -0.11
C ASN A 302 15.66 -6.10 0.20
N LEU A 303 15.99 -7.22 0.84
CA LEU A 303 17.39 -7.63 1.08
C LEU A 303 18.13 -7.89 -0.23
N SER A 304 17.49 -8.62 -1.15
CA SER A 304 18.08 -8.92 -2.47
C SER A 304 18.31 -7.66 -3.28
N MET A 305 17.35 -6.73 -3.31
CA MET A 305 17.51 -5.43 -3.99
C MET A 305 18.68 -4.64 -3.40
N SER A 306 18.81 -4.60 -2.08
CA SER A 306 19.91 -3.89 -1.40
C SER A 306 21.25 -4.52 -1.74
N LEU A 307 21.35 -5.85 -1.71
CA LEU A 307 22.58 -6.57 -2.06
C LEU A 307 22.96 -6.35 -3.52
N VAL A 308 22.00 -6.47 -4.43
CA VAL A 308 22.20 -6.23 -5.86
C VAL A 308 22.68 -4.80 -6.12
N ASN A 309 22.08 -3.79 -5.47
CA ASN A 309 22.50 -2.40 -5.58
C ASN A 309 23.96 -2.20 -5.14
N ILE A 310 24.36 -2.80 -4.02
CA ILE A 310 25.75 -2.74 -3.55
C ILE A 310 26.70 -3.37 -4.56
N LEU A 311 26.38 -4.56 -5.07
CA LEU A 311 27.19 -5.27 -6.04
C LEU A 311 27.30 -4.51 -7.37
N TYR A 312 26.20 -3.95 -7.86
CA TYR A 312 26.20 -3.12 -9.07
C TYR A 312 27.08 -1.88 -8.89
N ASN A 313 26.92 -1.13 -7.82
CA ASN A 313 27.75 0.06 -7.55
C ASN A 313 29.22 -0.30 -7.46
N TYR A 314 29.58 -1.40 -6.78
CA TYR A 314 30.97 -1.86 -6.69
C TYR A 314 31.55 -2.21 -8.07
N GLN A 315 30.81 -2.95 -8.89
CA GLN A 315 31.28 -3.35 -10.22
C GLN A 315 31.34 -2.15 -11.18
N LEU A 316 30.35 -1.27 -11.15
CA LEU A 316 30.31 -0.08 -12.01
C LEU A 316 31.45 0.88 -11.67
N LEU A 317 31.73 1.07 -10.37
CA LEU A 317 32.89 1.88 -9.95
C LEU A 317 34.22 1.31 -10.49
N ARG A 318 34.34 -0.02 -10.52
CA ARG A 318 35.53 -0.70 -11.02
C ARG A 318 35.72 -0.61 -12.54
N PHE A 319 34.61 -0.73 -13.31
CA PHE A 319 34.68 -0.81 -14.78
C PHE A 319 34.44 0.52 -15.49
N ALA A 320 33.63 1.40 -14.95
CA ALA A 320 33.22 2.66 -15.58
C ALA A 320 33.46 3.89 -14.69
N GLY A 321 34.08 3.71 -13.51
CA GLY A 321 34.36 4.80 -12.59
C GLY A 321 33.09 5.49 -12.03
N GLU A 322 33.23 6.77 -11.69
CA GLU A 322 32.15 7.56 -11.13
C GLU A 322 30.98 7.76 -12.12
N ASP A 323 31.28 7.83 -13.42
CA ASP A 323 30.27 7.98 -14.47
C ASP A 323 29.35 6.77 -14.55
N GLY A 324 29.88 5.56 -14.33
CA GLY A 324 29.07 4.33 -14.28
C GLY A 324 28.08 4.32 -13.13
N VAL A 325 28.49 4.77 -11.95
CA VAL A 325 27.65 4.88 -10.76
C VAL A 325 26.59 5.97 -10.95
N ALA A 326 26.96 7.12 -11.52
CA ALA A 326 26.04 8.20 -11.83
C ALA A 326 24.97 7.77 -12.85
N ALA A 327 25.38 7.11 -13.94
CA ALA A 327 24.46 6.55 -14.93
C ALA A 327 23.47 5.55 -14.32
N TYR A 328 23.93 4.67 -13.43
CA TYR A 328 23.09 3.70 -12.74
C TYR A 328 22.10 4.38 -11.79
N GLY A 329 22.51 5.43 -11.09
CA GLY A 329 21.62 6.24 -10.26
C GLY A 329 20.41 6.79 -11.05
N VAL A 330 20.67 7.37 -12.23
CA VAL A 330 19.60 7.87 -13.13
C VAL A 330 18.67 6.73 -13.56
N ILE A 331 19.23 5.56 -13.90
CA ILE A 331 18.45 4.38 -14.29
C ILE A 331 17.55 3.93 -13.15
N MET A 332 18.06 3.90 -11.91
CA MET A 332 17.27 3.50 -10.73
C MET A 332 16.09 4.44 -10.47
N TYR A 333 16.32 5.75 -10.48
CA TYR A 333 15.23 6.72 -10.28
C TYR A 333 14.12 6.56 -11.32
N ALA A 334 14.48 6.42 -12.60
CA ALA A 334 13.49 6.20 -13.65
C ALA A 334 12.78 4.84 -13.53
N SER A 335 13.53 3.80 -13.14
CA SER A 335 12.99 2.44 -13.00
C SER A 335 11.93 2.33 -11.90
N PHE A 336 12.01 3.13 -10.83
CA PHE A 336 10.99 3.13 -9.77
C PHE A 336 9.59 3.40 -10.31
N LEU A 337 9.44 4.29 -11.30
CA LEU A 337 8.14 4.57 -11.91
C LEU A 337 7.59 3.38 -12.70
N PHE A 338 8.46 2.66 -13.41
CA PHE A 338 8.04 1.49 -14.19
C PHE A 338 7.69 0.31 -13.26
N VAL A 339 8.51 0.07 -12.23
CA VAL A 339 8.29 -0.98 -11.23
C VAL A 339 7.01 -0.73 -10.43
N ALA A 340 6.71 0.53 -10.09
CA ALA A 340 5.51 0.92 -9.36
C ALA A 340 4.21 0.41 -10.00
N VAL A 341 4.14 0.33 -11.33
CA VAL A 341 2.97 -0.20 -12.05
C VAL A 341 2.82 -1.71 -11.82
N PHE A 342 3.91 -2.47 -11.89
CA PHE A 342 3.87 -3.92 -11.66
C PHE A 342 3.54 -4.24 -10.19
N VAL A 343 4.17 -3.54 -9.25
CA VAL A 343 3.91 -3.71 -7.81
C VAL A 343 2.47 -3.31 -7.48
N GLY A 344 1.99 -2.18 -8.00
CA GLY A 344 0.61 -1.74 -7.79
C GLY A 344 -0.42 -2.74 -8.34
N TYR A 345 -0.14 -3.35 -9.51
CA TYR A 345 -0.97 -4.42 -10.05
C TYR A 345 -0.94 -5.67 -9.15
N ALA A 346 0.23 -6.07 -8.69
CA ALA A 346 0.43 -7.24 -7.83
C ALA A 346 -0.33 -7.09 -6.51
N VAL A 347 -0.11 -5.99 -5.78
CA VAL A 347 -0.80 -5.67 -4.53
C VAL A 347 -2.32 -5.59 -4.71
N GLY A 348 -2.78 -4.98 -5.82
CA GLY A 348 -4.21 -4.84 -6.11
C GLY A 348 -4.91 -6.15 -6.46
N SER A 349 -4.20 -7.11 -7.08
CA SER A 349 -4.78 -8.39 -7.51
C SER A 349 -4.68 -9.50 -6.45
N ALA A 350 -3.73 -9.44 -5.53
CA ALA A 350 -3.49 -10.48 -4.52
C ALA A 350 -4.71 -10.80 -3.65
N PRO A 351 -5.46 -9.83 -3.06
CA PRO A 351 -6.63 -10.14 -2.26
C PRO A 351 -7.78 -10.78 -3.03
N ILE A 352 -7.90 -10.52 -4.34
CA ILE A 352 -8.90 -11.18 -5.18
C ILE A 352 -8.55 -12.66 -5.34
N VAL A 353 -7.27 -12.96 -5.55
CA VAL A 353 -6.77 -14.34 -5.68
C VAL A 353 -6.95 -15.09 -4.36
N SER A 354 -6.53 -14.51 -3.23
CA SER A 354 -6.65 -15.14 -1.91
C SER A 354 -8.10 -15.40 -1.51
N TYR A 355 -9.02 -14.47 -1.81
CA TYR A 355 -10.45 -14.67 -1.58
C TYR A 355 -11.01 -15.88 -2.36
N HIS A 356 -10.78 -15.92 -3.68
CA HIS A 356 -11.28 -17.03 -4.50
C HIS A 356 -10.61 -18.36 -4.18
N TYR A 357 -9.36 -18.33 -3.73
CA TYR A 357 -8.67 -19.51 -3.23
C TYR A 357 -9.32 -20.04 -1.95
N GLY A 358 -9.61 -19.18 -0.97
CA GLY A 358 -10.33 -19.54 0.26
C GLY A 358 -11.76 -20.04 -0.01
N ALA A 359 -12.45 -19.44 -0.99
CA ALA A 359 -13.77 -19.89 -1.46
C ALA A 359 -13.74 -21.20 -2.29
N ASN A 360 -12.57 -21.82 -2.44
CA ASN A 360 -12.35 -23.01 -3.28
C ASN A 360 -12.81 -22.87 -4.75
N ASN A 361 -12.85 -21.63 -5.25
CA ASN A 361 -13.25 -21.29 -6.62
C ASN A 361 -12.05 -21.35 -7.57
N ARG A 362 -11.55 -22.55 -7.83
CA ARG A 362 -10.38 -22.79 -8.71
C ARG A 362 -10.57 -22.28 -10.14
N LYS A 363 -11.82 -22.21 -10.61
CA LYS A 363 -12.12 -21.67 -11.96
C LYS A 363 -11.80 -20.20 -12.05
N GLU A 364 -12.17 -19.42 -11.03
CA GLU A 364 -11.89 -17.98 -11.00
C GLU A 364 -10.42 -17.69 -10.72
N VAL A 365 -9.75 -18.44 -9.83
CA VAL A 365 -8.29 -18.33 -9.61
C VAL A 365 -7.53 -18.55 -10.94
N ASN A 366 -7.89 -19.57 -11.73
CA ASN A 366 -7.26 -19.83 -13.03
C ASN A 366 -7.59 -18.74 -14.07
N ASN A 367 -8.83 -18.23 -14.04
CA ASN A 367 -9.26 -17.09 -14.87
C ASN A 367 -8.42 -15.82 -14.57
N LEU A 368 -8.25 -15.49 -13.28
CA LEU A 368 -7.43 -14.38 -12.81
C LEU A 368 -5.96 -14.55 -13.23
N TYR A 369 -5.40 -15.73 -12.99
CA TYR A 369 -4.01 -16.04 -13.37
C TYR A 369 -3.76 -15.81 -14.86
N ARG A 370 -4.59 -16.40 -15.72
CA ARG A 370 -4.45 -16.25 -17.19
C ARG A 370 -4.64 -14.81 -17.66
N LYS A 371 -5.60 -14.08 -17.08
CA LYS A 371 -5.85 -12.68 -17.44
C LYS A 371 -4.72 -11.79 -16.98
N SER A 372 -4.20 -12.01 -15.77
CA SER A 372 -3.07 -11.25 -15.22
C SER A 372 -1.81 -11.44 -16.03
N LEU A 373 -1.47 -12.69 -16.40
CA LEU A 373 -0.30 -12.93 -17.25
C LEU A 373 -0.38 -12.22 -18.61
N LYS A 374 -1.57 -12.19 -19.23
CA LYS A 374 -1.79 -11.48 -20.50
C LYS A 374 -1.66 -9.96 -20.31
N LEU A 375 -2.27 -9.39 -19.24
CA LEU A 375 -2.18 -7.97 -18.95
C LEU A 375 -0.74 -7.55 -18.66
N ILE A 376 -0.04 -8.31 -17.83
CA ILE A 376 1.36 -8.04 -17.48
C ILE A 376 2.24 -8.12 -18.74
N GLY A 377 2.02 -9.12 -19.60
CA GLY A 377 2.75 -9.25 -20.85
C GLY A 377 2.57 -8.04 -21.78
N VAL A 378 1.31 -7.58 -21.94
CA VAL A 378 1.01 -6.38 -22.73
C VAL A 378 1.65 -5.14 -22.11
N VAL A 379 1.54 -4.96 -20.78
CA VAL A 379 2.12 -3.83 -20.07
C VAL A 379 3.65 -3.88 -20.12
N ALA A 380 4.27 -5.05 -19.94
CA ALA A 380 5.72 -5.24 -20.01
C ALA A 380 6.28 -4.86 -21.38
N VAL A 381 5.65 -5.33 -22.46
CA VAL A 381 6.02 -4.94 -23.84
C VAL A 381 5.82 -3.44 -24.06
N GLY A 382 4.66 -2.91 -23.66
CA GLY A 382 4.38 -1.48 -23.76
C GLY A 382 5.37 -0.61 -22.99
N MET A 383 5.75 -1.02 -21.77
CA MET A 383 6.75 -0.32 -20.95
C MET A 383 8.16 -0.40 -21.55
N THR A 384 8.54 -1.57 -22.06
CA THR A 384 9.85 -1.73 -22.73
C THR A 384 9.94 -0.83 -23.96
N ILE A 385 8.91 -0.83 -24.81
CA ILE A 385 8.86 0.05 -25.98
C ILE A 385 8.81 1.52 -25.54
N GLY A 386 7.94 1.86 -24.61
CA GLY A 386 7.80 3.24 -24.07
C GLY A 386 9.10 3.74 -23.44
N SER A 387 9.82 2.89 -22.70
CA SER A 387 11.11 3.24 -22.13
C SER A 387 12.12 3.62 -23.20
N MET A 388 12.16 2.91 -24.35
CA MET A 388 13.08 3.24 -25.45
C MET A 388 12.89 4.67 -25.98
N PHE A 389 11.65 5.18 -25.98
CA PHE A 389 11.35 6.56 -26.40
C PHE A 389 11.60 7.58 -25.30
N ILE A 390 11.31 7.24 -24.04
CA ILE A 390 11.40 8.16 -22.90
C ILE A 390 12.85 8.31 -22.42
N ILE A 391 13.67 7.26 -22.51
CA ILE A 391 15.04 7.20 -22.02
C ILE A 391 15.92 8.39 -22.44
N PRO A 392 15.98 8.79 -23.72
CA PRO A 392 16.84 9.90 -24.11
C PRO A 392 16.45 11.23 -23.45
N HIS A 393 15.15 11.43 -23.22
CA HIS A 393 14.63 12.65 -22.58
C HIS A 393 14.93 12.66 -21.08
N VAL A 394 14.73 11.53 -20.40
CA VAL A 394 15.05 11.37 -18.98
C VAL A 394 16.55 11.50 -18.76
N ALA A 395 17.39 10.81 -19.54
CA ALA A 395 18.83 10.92 -19.44
C ALA A 395 19.32 12.36 -19.64
N ARG A 396 18.77 13.07 -20.67
CA ARG A 396 19.10 14.48 -20.90
C ARG A 396 18.70 15.39 -19.73
N PHE A 397 17.58 15.12 -19.10
CA PHE A 397 17.12 15.91 -17.93
C PHE A 397 18.09 15.79 -16.75
N PHE A 398 18.61 14.57 -16.47
CA PHE A 398 19.49 14.32 -15.32
C PHE A 398 20.96 14.61 -15.58
N VAL A 399 21.47 14.25 -16.77
CA VAL A 399 22.90 14.26 -17.10
C VAL A 399 23.24 14.97 -18.41
N GLY A 400 22.34 15.86 -18.87
CA GLY A 400 22.51 16.62 -20.12
C GLY A 400 23.68 17.63 -20.12
N TYR A 401 24.32 17.84 -18.98
CA TYR A 401 25.51 18.69 -18.83
C TYR A 401 26.81 18.03 -19.28
N ASP A 402 26.84 16.68 -19.43
CA ASP A 402 27.98 15.90 -19.87
C ASP A 402 27.54 14.95 -21.00
N GLU A 403 28.09 15.15 -22.20
CA GLU A 403 27.72 14.39 -23.39
C GLU A 403 28.16 12.92 -23.32
N ASN A 404 29.33 12.62 -22.74
CA ASN A 404 29.83 11.25 -22.57
C ASN A 404 28.96 10.47 -21.59
N LEU A 405 28.62 11.09 -20.45
CA LEU A 405 27.74 10.51 -19.45
C LEU A 405 26.33 10.31 -19.98
N LEU A 406 25.82 11.23 -20.81
CA LEU A 406 24.52 11.12 -21.47
C LEU A 406 24.47 9.91 -22.41
N ILE A 407 25.51 9.71 -23.23
CA ILE A 407 25.61 8.57 -24.15
C ILE A 407 25.69 7.25 -23.35
N LEU A 408 26.52 7.20 -22.31
CA LEU A 408 26.66 6.04 -21.42
C LEU A 408 25.33 5.70 -20.77
N THR A 409 24.69 6.68 -20.13
CA THR A 409 23.38 6.54 -19.46
C THR A 409 22.31 6.04 -20.42
N THR A 410 22.23 6.61 -21.61
CA THR A 410 21.24 6.22 -22.62
C THR A 410 21.44 4.78 -23.09
N ARG A 411 22.68 4.35 -23.32
CA ARG A 411 23.00 2.96 -23.69
C ARG A 411 22.67 1.99 -22.56
N ALA A 412 23.16 2.27 -21.35
CA ALA A 412 22.95 1.43 -20.19
C ALA A 412 21.44 1.28 -19.88
N PHE A 413 20.69 2.38 -19.96
CA PHE A 413 19.24 2.34 -19.70
C PHE A 413 18.47 1.57 -20.78
N ARG A 414 18.86 1.65 -22.06
CA ARG A 414 18.25 0.81 -23.12
C ARG A 414 18.42 -0.67 -22.84
N LEU A 415 19.61 -1.10 -22.38
CA LEU A 415 19.85 -2.48 -21.96
C LEU A 415 19.02 -2.86 -20.74
N TYR A 416 19.01 -1.98 -19.72
CA TYR A 416 18.21 -2.19 -18.52
C TYR A 416 16.72 -2.26 -18.83
N GLY A 417 16.21 -1.45 -19.77
CA GLY A 417 14.81 -1.44 -20.19
C GLY A 417 14.29 -2.79 -20.69
N LEU A 418 15.18 -3.67 -21.20
CA LEU A 418 14.82 -5.04 -21.57
C LEU A 418 14.41 -5.88 -20.35
N SER A 419 14.90 -5.56 -19.16
CA SER A 419 14.52 -6.26 -17.93
C SER A 419 13.03 -6.12 -17.58
N PHE A 420 12.40 -5.04 -18.03
CA PHE A 420 10.96 -4.83 -17.80
C PHE A 420 10.09 -5.92 -18.43
N LEU A 421 10.57 -6.61 -19.49
CA LEU A 421 9.87 -7.74 -20.11
C LEU A 421 9.65 -8.90 -19.12
N ILE A 422 10.61 -9.11 -18.21
CA ILE A 422 10.59 -10.25 -17.28
C ILE A 422 10.15 -9.82 -15.89
N MET A 423 10.54 -8.60 -15.48
CA MET A 423 10.33 -8.07 -14.13
C MET A 423 8.86 -8.12 -13.70
N GLY A 424 7.93 -7.74 -14.58
CA GLY A 424 6.50 -7.77 -14.27
C GLY A 424 5.97 -9.17 -13.96
N PHE A 425 6.45 -10.19 -14.67
CA PHE A 425 6.09 -11.58 -14.40
C PHE A 425 6.64 -12.07 -13.07
N ASN A 426 7.88 -11.70 -12.73
CA ASN A 426 8.50 -12.07 -11.46
C ASN A 426 7.74 -11.46 -10.27
N VAL A 427 7.48 -10.15 -10.30
CA VAL A 427 6.73 -9.44 -9.26
C VAL A 427 5.33 -10.04 -9.07
N TYR A 428 4.63 -10.33 -10.17
CA TYR A 428 3.31 -10.94 -10.10
C TYR A 428 3.35 -12.37 -9.59
N ALA A 429 4.32 -13.18 -10.02
CA ALA A 429 4.45 -14.57 -9.57
C ALA A 429 4.66 -14.65 -8.06
N SER A 430 5.58 -13.84 -7.52
CA SER A 430 5.81 -13.74 -6.08
C SER A 430 4.52 -13.37 -5.34
N SER A 431 3.83 -12.31 -5.76
CA SER A 431 2.57 -11.87 -5.15
C SER A 431 1.45 -12.91 -5.28
N PHE A 432 1.40 -13.65 -6.40
CA PHE A 432 0.40 -14.70 -6.62
C PHE A 432 0.60 -15.89 -5.66
N PHE A 433 1.86 -16.36 -5.46
CA PHE A 433 2.14 -17.40 -4.48
C PHE A 433 1.88 -16.95 -3.06
N THR A 434 2.23 -15.72 -2.71
CA THR A 434 1.87 -15.13 -1.41
C THR A 434 0.35 -15.10 -1.22
N ALA A 435 -0.42 -14.76 -2.25
CA ALA A 435 -1.89 -14.75 -2.19
C ALA A 435 -2.50 -16.14 -2.02
N LEU A 436 -1.82 -17.19 -2.45
CA LEU A 436 -2.21 -18.59 -2.21
C LEU A 436 -1.80 -19.11 -0.82
N GLY A 437 -1.05 -18.32 -0.04
CA GLY A 437 -0.51 -18.71 1.26
C GLY A 437 0.79 -19.51 1.19
N ASP A 438 1.44 -19.56 0.03
CA ASP A 438 2.74 -20.25 -0.18
C ASP A 438 3.88 -19.23 -0.23
N GLY A 439 4.19 -18.67 0.91
CA GLY A 439 5.25 -17.67 1.06
C GLY A 439 6.65 -18.21 0.82
N VAL A 440 6.87 -19.50 1.02
CA VAL A 440 8.19 -20.13 0.77
C VAL A 440 8.49 -20.14 -0.72
N THR A 441 7.56 -20.59 -1.54
CA THR A 441 7.70 -20.55 -3.01
C THR A 441 7.78 -19.10 -3.52
N SER A 442 7.10 -18.17 -2.86
CA SER A 442 7.17 -16.74 -3.19
C SER A 442 8.54 -16.12 -2.91
N ALA A 443 9.24 -16.58 -1.87
CA ALA A 443 10.54 -16.07 -1.44
C ALA A 443 11.72 -16.61 -2.27
N LEU A 444 11.56 -17.80 -2.87
CA LEU A 444 12.53 -18.44 -3.77
C LEU A 444 12.50 -17.86 -5.18
#